data_bbd3ff1dc936b20e698e65de2143fa66
#
_entry.id   bbd3ff1dc936b20e698e65de2143fa66
#
_cell.length_a   1.000
_cell.length_b   1.000
_cell.length_c   1.000
_cell.angle_alpha   90.00
_cell.angle_beta   90.00
_cell.angle_gamma   90.00
#
_symmetry.space_group_name_H-M   'P 1'
#
loop_
_entity.id
_entity.type
_entity.pdbx_description
1 polymer ?
#
loop_
_entity_poly.entity_id
_entity_poly.type
_entity_poly.pdbx_seq_one_letter_code
_entity_poly.pdbx_strand_id
1 'polypeptide(L)'
;MIKARTAKFQIGQIVRHRIFSFRGVIYDIDPEFNNTEEWWLSIPEEMRPRKDQPFYHLLAENAESEYVAYVSEQNLLPDESGEPVRHSQVSEIFIKDKSGGYRPRNPSLH
;
A
#
# COMPACT_ATOMS: atom_id res chain seq x y z
N MET A 1 -8.39 22.06 16.89
CA MET A 1 -8.39 20.63 17.24
C MET A 1 -7.78 19.80 16.12
N ILE A 2 -6.82 18.97 16.47
CA ILE A 2 -6.19 18.10 15.49
C ILE A 2 -7.02 16.83 15.38
N LYS A 3 -7.47 16.54 14.18
CA LYS A 3 -8.22 15.33 13.92
C LYS A 3 -7.24 14.21 13.60
N ALA A 4 -7.23 13.16 14.41
CA ALA A 4 -6.43 11.98 14.11
C ALA A 4 -6.98 11.28 12.86
N ARG A 5 -6.08 10.87 11.97
CA ARG A 5 -6.47 10.11 10.79
C ARG A 5 -6.27 8.63 11.08
N THR A 6 -7.33 7.86 10.92
CA THR A 6 -7.30 6.42 11.16
C THR A 6 -7.15 5.72 9.81
N ALA A 7 -6.05 4.97 9.67
CA ALA A 7 -5.81 4.17 8.48
C ALA A 7 -6.65 2.89 8.55
N LYS A 8 -7.30 2.54 7.45
CA LYS A 8 -8.10 1.31 7.36
C LYS A 8 -7.23 0.06 7.27
N PHE A 9 -6.04 0.19 6.70
CA PHE A 9 -5.17 -0.94 6.43
C PHE A 9 -3.90 -0.83 7.23
N GLN A 10 -3.20 -1.94 7.39
CA GLN A 10 -2.03 -2.05 8.26
C GLN A 10 -0.79 -2.47 7.50
N ILE A 11 0.38 -2.13 8.03
CA ILE A 11 1.65 -2.62 7.51
C ILE A 11 1.63 -4.15 7.51
N GLY A 12 2.02 -4.75 6.40
CA GLY A 12 2.00 -6.20 6.23
C GLY A 12 0.72 -6.75 5.63
N GLN A 13 -0.32 -5.92 5.54
CA GLN A 13 -1.58 -6.35 4.93
C GLN A 13 -1.46 -6.40 3.42
N ILE A 14 -2.09 -7.38 2.81
CA ILE A 14 -2.18 -7.48 1.35
C ILE A 14 -3.44 -6.75 0.90
N VAL A 15 -3.26 -5.83 -0.04
CA VAL A 15 -4.36 -5.06 -0.62
C VAL A 15 -4.30 -5.14 -2.14
N ARG A 16 -5.42 -4.82 -2.78
CA ARG A 16 -5.48 -4.73 -4.24
C ARG A 16 -6.06 -3.39 -4.64
N HIS A 17 -5.69 -2.91 -5.82
CA HIS A 17 -6.27 -1.70 -6.37
C HIS A 17 -7.70 -2.00 -6.82
N ARG A 18 -8.64 -1.09 -6.57
CA ARG A 18 -10.04 -1.33 -6.92
C ARG A 18 -10.32 -1.22 -8.41
N ILE A 19 -9.42 -0.61 -9.18
CA ILE A 19 -9.59 -0.41 -10.62
C ILE A 19 -8.54 -1.15 -11.42
N PHE A 20 -7.25 -0.95 -11.10
CA PHE A 20 -6.16 -1.54 -11.85
C PHE A 20 -5.80 -2.93 -11.35
N SER A 21 -5.26 -3.76 -12.25
CA SER A 21 -4.97 -5.17 -11.94
C SER A 21 -3.64 -5.34 -11.24
N PHE A 22 -3.51 -4.76 -10.04
CA PHE A 22 -2.33 -5.01 -9.21
C PHE A 22 -2.73 -5.13 -7.75
N ARG A 23 -1.83 -5.74 -7.00
CA ARG A 23 -1.98 -5.93 -5.55
C ARG A 23 -0.60 -5.80 -4.91
N GLY A 24 -0.55 -5.68 -3.61
CA GLY A 24 0.72 -5.51 -2.94
C GLY A 24 0.63 -5.62 -1.43
N VAL A 25 1.81 -5.64 -0.80
CA VAL A 25 1.95 -5.64 0.65
C VAL A 25 2.27 -4.22 1.09
N ILE A 26 1.53 -3.72 2.05
CA ILE A 26 1.77 -2.40 2.62
C ILE A 26 3.06 -2.44 3.44
N TYR A 27 4.03 -1.57 3.13
CA TYR A 27 5.24 -1.48 3.91
C TYR A 27 5.41 -0.14 4.63
N ASP A 28 4.60 0.86 4.28
CA ASP A 28 4.61 2.15 4.98
C ASP A 28 3.28 2.85 4.76
N ILE A 29 2.92 3.73 5.69
CA ILE A 29 1.65 4.46 5.66
C ILE A 29 1.92 5.92 5.96
N ASP A 30 1.41 6.80 5.08
CA ASP A 30 1.41 8.24 5.33
C ASP A 30 0.00 8.64 5.77
N PRO A 31 -0.15 9.38 6.88
CA PRO A 31 -1.49 9.80 7.35
C PRO A 31 -2.24 10.65 6.34
N GLU A 32 -1.52 11.35 5.49
CA GLU A 32 -2.07 12.11 4.37
C GLU A 32 -1.02 12.19 3.26
N PHE A 33 -1.39 12.73 2.11
CA PHE A 33 -0.51 12.80 0.96
C PHE A 33 0.85 13.40 1.32
N ASN A 34 1.91 12.68 0.98
CA ASN A 34 3.29 13.08 1.26
C ASN A 34 4.20 12.73 0.08
N ASN A 35 3.91 13.32 -1.06
CA ASN A 35 4.73 13.19 -2.25
C ASN A 35 4.74 14.56 -2.92
N THR A 36 5.33 14.69 -4.10
CA THR A 36 5.45 15.98 -4.75
C THR A 36 4.15 16.39 -5.43
N GLU A 37 3.95 17.71 -5.53
CA GLU A 37 2.83 18.25 -6.28
C GLU A 37 2.87 17.81 -7.74
N GLU A 38 4.07 17.73 -8.30
CA GLU A 38 4.26 17.28 -9.67
C GLU A 38 3.77 15.85 -9.89
N TRP A 39 4.06 14.97 -8.92
CA TRP A 39 3.58 13.59 -8.97
C TRP A 39 2.05 13.56 -8.98
N TRP A 40 1.42 14.34 -8.08
CA TRP A 40 -0.04 14.40 -7.95
C TRP A 40 -0.68 14.95 -9.23
N LEU A 41 -0.10 16.02 -9.80
CA LEU A 41 -0.58 16.61 -11.03
C LEU A 41 -0.38 15.71 -12.26
N SER A 42 0.53 14.76 -12.19
CA SER A 42 0.72 13.80 -13.27
C SER A 42 -0.42 12.79 -13.39
N ILE A 43 -1.23 12.67 -12.35
CA ILE A 43 -2.40 11.79 -12.38
C ILE A 43 -3.50 12.51 -13.18
N PRO A 44 -4.17 11.82 -14.12
CA PRO A 44 -5.30 12.43 -14.85
C PRO A 44 -6.30 13.03 -13.88
N GLU A 45 -6.79 14.22 -14.19
CA GLU A 45 -7.62 15.01 -13.27
C GLU A 45 -8.79 14.23 -12.71
N GLU A 46 -9.48 13.45 -13.54
CA GLU A 46 -10.65 12.67 -13.13
C GLU A 46 -10.30 11.50 -12.21
N MET A 47 -9.02 11.18 -12.08
CA MET A 47 -8.55 10.08 -11.24
C MET A 47 -7.77 10.56 -10.01
N ARG A 48 -7.57 11.87 -9.88
CA ARG A 48 -6.79 12.41 -8.76
C ARG A 48 -7.51 12.21 -7.44
N PRO A 49 -6.87 11.55 -6.48
CA PRO A 49 -7.46 11.37 -5.16
C PRO A 49 -7.33 12.64 -4.33
N ARG A 50 -8.20 12.78 -3.33
CA ARG A 50 -8.01 13.82 -2.33
C ARG A 50 -6.71 13.58 -1.57
N LYS A 51 -6.04 14.65 -1.20
CA LYS A 51 -4.79 14.58 -0.44
C LYS A 51 -5.00 14.34 1.05
N ASP A 52 -6.19 14.62 1.57
CA ASP A 52 -6.50 14.57 3.01
C ASP A 52 -7.00 13.18 3.44
N GLN A 53 -6.29 12.16 3.06
CA GLN A 53 -6.59 10.77 3.41
C GLN A 53 -5.29 9.99 3.52
N PRO A 54 -5.29 8.81 4.17
CA PRO A 54 -4.08 7.99 4.20
C PRO A 54 -3.65 7.56 2.81
N PHE A 55 -2.33 7.53 2.60
CA PHE A 55 -1.69 6.98 1.41
C PHE A 55 -0.77 5.85 1.83
N TYR A 56 -0.66 4.85 1.00
CA TYR A 56 0.04 3.61 1.32
C TYR A 56 1.16 3.34 0.32
N HIS A 57 2.30 2.92 0.87
CA HIS A 57 3.44 2.47 0.08
C HIS A 57 3.36 0.96 -0.03
N LEU A 58 3.32 0.45 -1.25
CA LEU A 58 3.13 -0.97 -1.52
C LEU A 58 4.33 -1.59 -2.21
N LEU A 59 4.70 -2.79 -1.78
CA LEU A 59 5.48 -3.69 -2.61
C LEU A 59 4.47 -4.39 -3.52
N ALA A 60 4.39 -3.96 -4.76
CA ALA A 60 3.29 -4.30 -5.65
C ALA A 60 3.71 -5.27 -6.75
N GLU A 61 2.73 -6.01 -7.23
CA GLU A 61 2.90 -6.91 -8.36
C GLU A 61 1.68 -6.84 -9.28
N ASN A 62 1.93 -7.09 -10.55
CA ASN A 62 0.88 -7.41 -11.51
C ASN A 62 1.28 -8.71 -12.21
N ALA A 63 0.59 -9.08 -13.29
CA ALA A 63 0.87 -10.33 -13.99
C ALA A 63 2.27 -10.38 -14.62
N GLU A 64 2.87 -9.23 -14.87
CA GLU A 64 4.10 -9.12 -15.65
C GLU A 64 5.33 -8.59 -14.89
N SER A 65 5.11 -7.84 -13.81
CA SER A 65 6.21 -7.14 -13.15
C SER A 65 5.97 -6.92 -11.68
N GLU A 66 7.04 -6.52 -10.98
CA GLU A 66 6.98 -6.06 -9.60
C GLU A 66 7.47 -4.62 -9.55
N TYR A 67 6.92 -3.82 -8.63
CA TYR A 67 7.29 -2.42 -8.50
C TYR A 67 6.84 -1.87 -7.15
N VAL A 68 7.15 -0.62 -6.89
CA VAL A 68 6.68 0.09 -5.70
C VAL A 68 5.55 1.02 -6.13
N ALA A 69 4.42 0.96 -5.42
CA ALA A 69 3.27 1.81 -5.72
C ALA A 69 2.93 2.69 -4.53
N TYR A 70 2.39 3.87 -4.82
CA TYR A 70 1.91 4.82 -3.82
C TYR A 70 0.43 5.08 -4.11
N VAL A 71 -0.45 4.65 -3.20
CA VAL A 71 -1.89 4.59 -3.49
C VAL A 71 -2.70 5.17 -2.35
N SER A 72 -3.69 5.99 -2.70
CA SER A 72 -4.64 6.55 -1.74
C SER A 72 -5.56 5.46 -1.17
N GLU A 73 -5.98 5.65 0.05
CA GLU A 73 -6.87 4.70 0.73
C GLU A 73 -8.14 4.41 -0.05
N GLN A 74 -8.72 5.43 -0.67
CA GLN A 74 -9.98 5.27 -1.42
C GLN A 74 -9.86 4.31 -2.60
N ASN A 75 -8.65 4.06 -3.08
CA ASN A 75 -8.41 3.20 -4.24
C ASN A 75 -7.95 1.79 -3.87
N LEU A 76 -7.97 1.45 -2.60
CA LEU A 76 -7.53 0.14 -2.14
C LEU A 76 -8.66 -0.66 -1.52
N LEU A 77 -8.60 -1.97 -1.73
CA LEU A 77 -9.49 -2.96 -1.15
C LEU A 77 -8.65 -4.06 -0.50
N PRO A 78 -9.14 -4.71 0.56
CA PRO A 78 -8.45 -5.87 1.09
C PRO A 78 -8.35 -6.95 0.01
N ASP A 79 -7.22 -7.62 -0.06
CA ASP A 79 -7.08 -8.76 -0.96
C ASP A 79 -7.55 -10.01 -0.22
N GLU A 80 -8.54 -10.68 -0.76
CA GLU A 80 -9.13 -11.87 -0.14
C GLU A 80 -8.74 -13.16 -0.85
N SER A 81 -7.83 -13.09 -1.83
CA SER A 81 -7.43 -14.27 -2.60
C SER A 81 -6.65 -15.29 -1.78
N GLY A 82 -5.97 -14.85 -0.73
CA GLY A 82 -5.09 -15.71 0.05
C GLY A 82 -3.76 -16.01 -0.64
N GLU A 83 -3.55 -15.48 -1.84
CA GLU A 83 -2.33 -15.72 -2.58
C GLU A 83 -1.18 -14.84 -2.06
N PRO A 84 0.04 -15.39 -1.94
CA PRO A 84 1.18 -14.56 -1.55
C PRO A 84 1.51 -13.55 -2.64
N VAL A 85 2.13 -12.43 -2.22
CA VAL A 85 2.61 -11.42 -3.16
C VAL A 85 4.00 -11.82 -3.64
N ARG A 86 4.18 -11.87 -4.94
CA ARG A 86 5.45 -12.28 -5.57
C ARG A 86 6.30 -11.07 -5.90
N HIS A 87 6.78 -10.40 -4.87
CA HIS A 87 7.71 -9.29 -5.00
C HIS A 87 9.00 -9.67 -4.28
N SER A 88 10.13 -9.47 -4.94
CA SER A 88 11.42 -9.94 -4.41
C SER A 88 11.78 -9.34 -3.06
N GLN A 89 11.30 -8.13 -2.76
CA GLN A 89 11.61 -7.48 -1.48
C GLN A 89 10.72 -7.90 -0.32
N VAL A 90 9.65 -8.63 -0.58
CA VAL A 90 8.74 -9.07 0.49
C VAL A 90 9.49 -9.88 1.54
N SER A 91 10.25 -10.87 1.12
CA SER A 91 10.99 -11.73 2.07
C SER A 91 12.13 -11.01 2.77
N GLU A 92 12.59 -9.88 2.23
CA GLU A 92 13.63 -9.08 2.87
C GLU A 92 13.09 -8.24 4.01
N ILE A 93 11.86 -7.78 3.89
CA ILE A 93 11.23 -6.86 4.84
C ILE A 93 10.28 -7.58 5.79
N PHE A 94 9.65 -8.64 5.33
CA PHE A 94 8.55 -9.30 6.05
C PHE A 94 8.81 -10.77 6.30
N ILE A 95 8.11 -11.28 7.33
CA ILE A 95 7.99 -12.71 7.60
C ILE A 95 6.50 -13.04 7.44
N LYS A 96 6.19 -14.13 6.75
CA LYS A 96 4.82 -14.59 6.63
C LYS A 96 4.37 -15.15 7.97
N ASP A 97 3.22 -14.68 8.47
CA ASP A 97 2.69 -15.17 9.73
C ASP A 97 1.67 -16.30 9.51
N LYS A 98 1.18 -16.85 10.60
CA LYS A 98 0.27 -18.00 10.55
C LYS A 98 -1.10 -17.66 9.98
N SER A 99 -1.48 -16.41 10.01
CA SER A 99 -2.78 -15.97 9.48
C SER A 99 -2.78 -15.75 7.98
N GLY A 100 -1.62 -15.91 7.34
CA GLY A 100 -1.47 -15.67 5.90
C GLY A 100 -1.04 -14.27 5.53
N GLY A 101 -0.96 -13.37 6.51
CA GLY A 101 -0.45 -12.03 6.30
C GLY A 101 1.05 -11.96 6.50
N TYR A 102 1.56 -10.76 6.56
CA TYR A 102 2.98 -10.50 6.74
C TYR A 102 3.21 -9.61 7.95
N ARG A 103 4.32 -9.79 8.61
CA ARG A 103 4.75 -8.90 9.69
C ARG A 103 6.20 -8.49 9.46
N PRO A 104 6.58 -7.27 9.85
CA PRO A 104 7.96 -6.82 9.67
C PRO A 104 8.95 -7.74 10.36
N ARG A 105 10.06 -8.02 9.69
CA ARG A 105 11.14 -8.82 10.28
C ARG A 105 11.77 -8.14 11.48
N ASN A 106 11.78 -6.83 11.44
CA ASN A 106 12.49 -6.03 12.43
C ASN A 106 11.65 -4.82 12.85
N PRO A 107 10.58 -5.07 13.62
CA PRO A 107 9.65 -4.00 13.97
C PRO A 107 10.27 -2.90 14.85
N SER A 108 11.41 -3.16 15.47
CA SER A 108 12.07 -2.18 16.31
C SER A 108 12.88 -1.15 15.54
N LEU A 109 12.96 -1.25 14.22
CA LEU A 109 13.78 -0.37 13.40
C LEU A 109 13.02 0.81 12.79
N HIS A 110 11.82 1.08 13.21
CA HIS A 110 11.14 2.27 12.71
C HIS A 110 10.98 3.32 13.69
#